data_24e7f09346ecbdcb7d25adda55de5eaa
#
_entry.id   24e7f09346ecbdcb7d25adda55de5eaa
#
_cell.length_a   1.000
_cell.length_b   1.000
_cell.length_c   1.000
_cell.angle_alpha   90.00
_cell.angle_beta   90.00
_cell.angle_gamma   90.00
#
_symmetry.space_group_name_H-M   'P 1'
#
loop_
_entity.id
_entity.type
_entity.pdbx_description
1 polymer ?
#
loop_
_entity_poly.entity_id
_entity_poly.type
_entity_poly.pdbx_seq_one_letter_code
_entity_poly.pdbx_strand_id
1 'polypeptide(L)'
;MAVARVPWQVKFIALALIWGSSFLLMKVGLDDLHPVQIVTIRIVLAALTLVLLLRVARGRLPRGRRVWGHVFVSSLFLTVLPFTGFVTGEVFVSSALAGIGNATTPIATVLCALAILPSERLTGRKVVAVALGFVGVVVIAEPWNITGRPDPLGFLLVVLAATSYGLGWTYNRRTLAGTDLGGLAQPTALLLAGTVLILPVALVWWLLGAGDRAAPWSLGARAGASDAYPLWLSVGAIVVLGVVGTGVAYVFQYDVVRAAGTVVGSTVTYLIPVVSVVLGVFVLGERLGAAQLLGFAIVLVAAVLVSRAPRTPVATEPAPGR
;
A
#
# COMPACT_ATOMS: atom_id res chain seq x y z
N MET A 1 10.40 17.32 32.36
CA MET A 1 11.35 16.74 31.39
C MET A 1 10.70 16.79 30.02
N ALA A 2 11.21 17.61 29.09
CA ALA A 2 10.74 17.65 27.72
C ALA A 2 11.21 16.35 27.05
N VAL A 3 10.28 15.45 26.75
CA VAL A 3 10.57 14.27 25.93
C VAL A 3 11.05 14.81 24.60
N ALA A 4 12.34 14.57 24.30
CA ALA A 4 12.94 14.99 23.04
C ALA A 4 12.09 14.44 21.89
N ARG A 5 11.42 15.31 21.16
CA ARG A 5 10.57 14.89 20.02
C ARG A 5 11.48 14.32 18.96
N VAL A 6 11.31 13.04 18.63
CA VAL A 6 12.03 12.38 17.53
C VAL A 6 11.91 13.24 16.26
N PRO A 7 13.03 13.64 15.64
CA PRO A 7 13.03 14.46 14.43
C PRO A 7 12.20 13.79 13.31
N TRP A 8 11.54 14.60 12.49
CA TRP A 8 10.73 14.06 11.40
C TRP A 8 11.54 13.26 10.38
N GLN A 9 12.83 13.59 10.19
CA GLN A 9 13.74 12.86 9.30
C GLN A 9 13.92 11.40 9.75
N VAL A 10 14.07 11.18 11.06
CA VAL A 10 14.18 9.83 11.64
C VAL A 10 12.88 9.06 11.43
N LYS A 11 11.72 9.71 11.63
CA LYS A 11 10.41 9.10 11.37
C LYS A 11 10.22 8.78 9.90
N PHE A 12 10.72 9.61 8.99
CA PHE A 12 10.67 9.40 7.54
C PHE A 12 11.49 8.16 7.12
N ILE A 13 12.72 8.03 7.62
CA ILE A 13 13.56 6.86 7.35
C ILE A 13 12.91 5.61 7.96
N ALA A 14 12.46 5.68 9.20
CA ALA A 14 11.77 4.58 9.84
C ALA A 14 10.52 4.16 9.06
N LEU A 15 9.74 5.10 8.56
CA LEU A 15 8.56 4.84 7.72
C LEU A 15 8.93 4.13 6.41
N ALA A 16 10.01 4.55 5.75
CA ALA A 16 10.51 3.91 4.54
C ALA A 16 10.93 2.44 4.81
N LEU A 17 11.66 2.21 5.91
CA LEU A 17 12.06 0.87 6.34
C LEU A 17 10.84 0.00 6.70
N ILE A 18 9.90 0.53 7.48
CA ILE A 18 8.68 -0.17 7.90
C ILE A 18 7.83 -0.56 6.69
N TRP A 19 7.58 0.36 5.77
CA TRP A 19 6.77 0.06 4.60
C TRP A 19 7.49 -0.81 3.58
N GLY A 20 8.79 -0.61 3.39
CA GLY A 20 9.59 -1.46 2.50
C GLY A 20 9.73 -2.89 3.01
N SER A 21 9.81 -3.09 4.34
CA SER A 21 9.82 -4.43 4.94
C SER A 21 8.47 -5.13 4.91
N SER A 22 7.37 -4.44 4.58
CA SER A 22 6.05 -5.06 4.52
C SER A 22 5.98 -6.21 3.52
N PHE A 23 6.68 -6.12 2.39
CA PHE A 23 6.74 -7.17 1.38
C PHE A 23 7.47 -8.42 1.90
N LEU A 24 8.60 -8.23 2.58
CA LEU A 24 9.29 -9.32 3.28
C LEU A 24 8.38 -9.99 4.32
N LEU A 25 7.70 -9.22 5.15
CA LEU A 25 6.81 -9.76 6.18
C LEU A 25 5.62 -10.52 5.58
N MET A 26 5.05 -10.05 4.46
CA MET A 26 4.00 -10.76 3.74
C MET A 26 4.54 -12.08 3.18
N LYS A 27 5.72 -12.08 2.58
CA LYS A 27 6.35 -13.29 2.03
C LYS A 27 6.60 -14.35 3.11
N VAL A 28 7.13 -13.95 4.27
CA VAL A 28 7.31 -14.84 5.44
C VAL A 28 5.96 -15.37 5.94
N GLY A 29 4.94 -14.52 6.02
CA GLY A 29 3.60 -14.94 6.46
C GLY A 29 2.93 -15.93 5.50
N LEU A 30 3.23 -15.84 4.20
CA LEU A 30 2.68 -16.72 3.17
C LEU A 30 3.18 -18.17 3.27
N ASP A 31 4.19 -18.43 4.09
CA ASP A 31 4.66 -19.80 4.34
C ASP A 31 3.59 -20.64 5.05
N ASP A 32 2.91 -20.07 6.05
CA ASP A 32 1.92 -20.78 6.86
C ASP A 32 0.48 -20.26 6.70
N LEU A 33 0.31 -19.03 6.23
CA LEU A 33 -0.98 -18.35 6.20
C LEU A 33 -1.50 -18.17 4.78
N HIS A 34 -2.80 -18.35 4.62
CA HIS A 34 -3.47 -18.02 3.35
C HIS A 34 -3.55 -16.50 3.16
N PRO A 35 -3.48 -15.98 1.90
CA PRO A 35 -3.61 -14.55 1.62
C PRO A 35 -4.77 -13.85 2.32
N VAL A 36 -5.95 -14.47 2.36
CA VAL A 36 -7.14 -13.91 3.03
C VAL A 36 -6.92 -13.77 4.55
N GLN A 37 -6.23 -14.72 5.20
CA GLN A 37 -5.89 -14.65 6.62
C GLN A 37 -4.92 -13.49 6.88
N ILE A 38 -3.86 -13.39 6.07
CA ILE A 38 -2.85 -12.32 6.17
C ILE A 38 -3.52 -10.95 6.07
N VAL A 39 -4.33 -10.73 5.04
CA VAL A 39 -5.02 -9.44 4.81
C VAL A 39 -5.97 -9.12 5.95
N THR A 40 -6.74 -10.12 6.41
CA THR A 40 -7.71 -9.94 7.49
C THR A 40 -7.01 -9.59 8.80
N ILE A 41 -5.99 -10.36 9.20
CA ILE A 41 -5.22 -10.11 10.42
C ILE A 41 -4.55 -8.73 10.34
N ARG A 42 -3.92 -8.40 9.22
CA ARG A 42 -3.27 -7.10 8.98
C ARG A 42 -4.23 -5.94 9.18
N ILE A 43 -5.41 -5.97 8.53
CA ILE A 43 -6.40 -4.87 8.58
C ILE A 43 -6.97 -4.75 10.00
N VAL A 44 -7.36 -5.86 10.63
CA VAL A 44 -7.95 -5.86 11.98
C VAL A 44 -6.96 -5.34 13.01
N LEU A 45 -5.72 -5.85 13.03
CA LEU A 45 -4.71 -5.39 13.98
C LEU A 45 -4.34 -3.93 13.77
N ALA A 46 -4.24 -3.48 12.53
CA ALA A 46 -4.00 -2.08 12.23
C ALA A 46 -5.16 -1.17 12.68
N ALA A 47 -6.41 -1.60 12.47
CA ALA A 47 -7.60 -0.88 12.93
C ALA A 47 -7.62 -0.77 14.45
N LEU A 48 -7.36 -1.87 15.17
CA LEU A 48 -7.29 -1.89 16.64
C LEU A 48 -6.18 -0.95 17.16
N THR A 49 -4.99 -1.02 16.55
CA THR A 49 -3.86 -0.15 16.89
C THR A 49 -4.23 1.32 16.70
N LEU A 50 -4.80 1.68 15.55
CA LEU A 50 -5.15 3.07 15.28
C LEU A 50 -6.34 3.57 16.12
N VAL A 51 -7.30 2.72 16.44
CA VAL A 51 -8.39 3.06 17.39
C VAL A 51 -7.82 3.38 18.77
N LEU A 52 -6.89 2.55 19.25
CA LEU A 52 -6.22 2.79 20.54
C LEU A 52 -5.47 4.13 20.52
N LEU A 53 -4.65 4.35 19.48
CA LEU A 53 -3.85 5.58 19.33
C LEU A 53 -4.73 6.82 19.14
N LEU A 54 -5.84 6.71 18.40
CA LEU A 54 -6.81 7.79 18.23
C LEU A 54 -7.47 8.16 19.57
N ARG A 55 -7.83 7.15 20.40
CA ARG A 55 -8.38 7.38 21.74
C ARG A 55 -7.39 8.07 22.67
N VAL A 56 -6.13 7.59 22.68
CA VAL A 56 -5.05 8.21 23.48
C VAL A 56 -4.82 9.66 23.05
N ALA A 57 -4.86 9.93 21.74
CA ALA A 57 -4.75 11.28 21.17
C ALA A 57 -6.02 12.11 21.35
N ARG A 58 -7.08 11.59 22.01
CA ARG A 58 -8.40 12.23 22.17
C ARG A 58 -9.02 12.68 20.83
N GLY A 59 -8.64 12.01 19.73
CA GLY A 59 -9.20 12.23 18.41
C GLY A 59 -10.63 11.70 18.29
N ARG A 60 -11.34 12.12 17.26
CA ARG A 60 -12.72 11.71 16.98
C ARG A 60 -12.84 11.15 15.58
N LEU A 61 -13.68 10.15 15.41
CA LEU A 61 -14.07 9.64 14.10
C LEU A 61 -15.07 10.60 13.44
N PRO A 62 -15.15 10.57 12.10
CA PRO A 62 -16.09 11.43 11.36
C PRO A 62 -17.53 11.12 11.75
N ARG A 63 -18.38 12.16 11.72
CA ARG A 63 -19.81 12.06 12.01
C ARG A 63 -20.59 12.30 10.72
N GLY A 64 -21.23 11.38 10.17
CA GLY A 64 -22.09 11.60 9.00
C GLY A 64 -22.07 10.42 8.04
N ARG A 65 -23.25 9.93 7.69
CA ARG A 65 -23.43 8.76 6.82
C ARG A 65 -22.78 8.96 5.45
N ARG A 66 -22.86 10.18 4.89
CA ARG A 66 -22.25 10.48 3.59
C ARG A 66 -20.72 10.36 3.62
N VAL A 67 -20.08 10.89 4.69
CA VAL A 67 -18.63 10.78 4.86
C VAL A 67 -18.22 9.32 4.99
N TRP A 68 -18.93 8.54 5.80
CA TRP A 68 -18.69 7.10 5.94
C TRP A 68 -18.88 6.34 4.61
N GLY A 69 -19.90 6.69 3.80
CA GLY A 69 -20.05 6.11 2.45
C GLY A 69 -18.79 6.32 1.60
N HIS A 70 -18.24 7.55 1.58
CA HIS A 70 -16.98 7.82 0.88
C HIS A 70 -15.78 7.12 1.53
N VAL A 71 -15.74 6.98 2.85
CA VAL A 71 -14.70 6.23 3.57
C VAL A 71 -14.73 4.75 3.19
N PHE A 72 -15.90 4.11 3.08
CA PHE A 72 -16.02 2.72 2.63
C PHE A 72 -15.47 2.51 1.22
N VAL A 73 -15.86 3.38 0.27
CA VAL A 73 -15.32 3.32 -1.10
C VAL A 73 -13.82 3.55 -1.11
N SER A 74 -13.33 4.55 -0.37
CA SER A 74 -11.89 4.80 -0.26
C SER A 74 -11.14 3.63 0.37
N SER A 75 -11.71 3.00 1.40
CA SER A 75 -11.12 1.85 2.06
C SER A 75 -11.01 0.64 1.13
N LEU A 76 -12.02 0.40 0.29
CA LEU A 76 -11.95 -0.64 -0.71
C LEU A 76 -10.68 -0.49 -1.57
N PHE A 77 -10.42 0.73 -2.07
CA PHE A 77 -9.29 1.01 -2.97
C PHE A 77 -7.96 1.28 -2.27
N LEU A 78 -7.94 1.66 -0.99
CA LEU A 78 -6.72 2.00 -0.26
C LEU A 78 -6.28 0.93 0.74
N THR A 79 -7.13 -0.04 1.06
CA THR A 79 -6.80 -1.09 2.02
C THR A 79 -7.14 -2.48 1.48
N VAL A 80 -8.40 -2.79 1.19
CA VAL A 80 -8.83 -4.16 0.88
C VAL A 80 -8.23 -4.66 -0.42
N LEU A 81 -8.48 -3.97 -1.54
CA LEU A 81 -8.00 -4.38 -2.86
C LEU A 81 -6.47 -4.39 -2.95
N PRO A 82 -5.74 -3.31 -2.55
CA PRO A 82 -4.29 -3.34 -2.69
C PRO A 82 -3.63 -4.35 -1.76
N PHE A 83 -4.05 -4.49 -0.51
CA PHE A 83 -3.47 -5.48 0.38
C PHE A 83 -3.72 -6.91 -0.12
N THR A 84 -4.94 -7.20 -0.59
CA THR A 84 -5.26 -8.49 -1.21
C THR A 84 -4.43 -8.72 -2.47
N GLY A 85 -4.33 -7.73 -3.35
CA GLY A 85 -3.60 -7.83 -4.61
C GLY A 85 -2.10 -8.05 -4.40
N PHE A 86 -1.45 -7.33 -3.48
CA PHE A 86 -0.05 -7.54 -3.15
C PHE A 86 0.19 -8.91 -2.52
N VAL A 87 -0.55 -9.28 -1.47
CA VAL A 87 -0.35 -10.58 -0.79
C VAL A 87 -0.64 -11.75 -1.73
N THR A 88 -1.70 -11.68 -2.54
CA THR A 88 -1.99 -12.74 -3.51
C THR A 88 -0.95 -12.76 -4.63
N GLY A 89 -0.48 -11.59 -5.09
CA GLY A 89 0.58 -11.48 -6.07
C GLY A 89 1.88 -12.14 -5.61
N GLU A 90 2.26 -11.95 -4.34
CA GLU A 90 3.46 -12.54 -3.75
C GLU A 90 3.40 -14.08 -3.60
N VAL A 91 2.25 -14.70 -3.80
CA VAL A 91 2.18 -16.16 -3.95
C VAL A 91 2.96 -16.62 -5.20
N PHE A 92 2.96 -15.80 -6.25
CA PHE A 92 3.48 -16.12 -7.58
C PHE A 92 4.80 -15.40 -7.89
N VAL A 93 5.07 -14.27 -7.24
CA VAL A 93 6.29 -13.48 -7.48
C VAL A 93 7.09 -13.26 -6.19
N SER A 94 8.33 -12.81 -6.33
CA SER A 94 9.20 -12.48 -5.20
C SER A 94 8.73 -11.21 -4.48
N SER A 95 9.11 -11.04 -3.21
CA SER A 95 8.81 -9.85 -2.42
C SER A 95 9.48 -8.59 -2.99
N ALA A 96 10.70 -8.74 -3.52
CA ALA A 96 11.41 -7.68 -4.22
C ALA A 96 10.61 -7.21 -5.45
N LEU A 97 10.09 -8.15 -6.26
CA LEU A 97 9.32 -7.83 -7.45
C LEU A 97 7.96 -7.18 -7.11
N ALA A 98 7.31 -7.60 -6.05
CA ALA A 98 6.09 -6.95 -5.54
C ALA A 98 6.37 -5.51 -5.11
N GLY A 99 7.49 -5.27 -4.41
CA GLY A 99 7.95 -3.93 -4.06
C GLY A 99 8.28 -3.05 -5.28
N ILE A 100 8.93 -3.63 -6.31
CA ILE A 100 9.18 -2.95 -7.59
C ILE A 100 7.85 -2.56 -8.26
N GLY A 101 6.89 -3.48 -8.32
CA GLY A 101 5.58 -3.20 -8.88
C GLY A 101 4.83 -2.10 -8.14
N ASN A 102 5.00 -2.00 -6.81
CA ASN A 102 4.45 -0.89 -6.03
C ASN A 102 4.98 0.49 -6.47
N ALA A 103 6.18 0.58 -7.05
CA ALA A 103 6.72 1.83 -7.60
C ALA A 103 5.88 2.40 -8.76
N THR A 104 4.98 1.63 -9.35
CA THR A 104 4.04 2.11 -10.40
C THR A 104 2.89 2.96 -9.82
N THR A 105 2.67 2.94 -8.50
CA THR A 105 1.58 3.69 -7.84
C THR A 105 1.52 5.18 -8.21
N PRO A 106 2.62 5.97 -8.23
CA PRO A 106 2.54 7.37 -8.64
C PRO A 106 2.09 7.56 -10.08
N ILE A 107 2.47 6.65 -10.98
CA ILE A 107 2.10 6.68 -12.40
C ILE A 107 0.60 6.40 -12.54
N ALA A 108 0.12 5.35 -11.89
CA ALA A 108 -1.29 4.99 -11.80
C ALA A 108 -2.13 6.15 -11.20
N THR A 109 -1.60 6.81 -10.16
CA THR A 109 -2.27 7.97 -9.54
C THR A 109 -2.47 9.13 -10.53
N VAL A 110 -1.48 9.41 -11.38
CA VAL A 110 -1.60 10.44 -12.42
C VAL A 110 -2.65 10.06 -13.44
N LEU A 111 -2.65 8.82 -13.92
CA LEU A 111 -3.65 8.35 -14.89
C LEU A 111 -5.07 8.44 -14.32
N CYS A 112 -5.26 7.98 -13.08
CA CYS A 112 -6.53 8.10 -12.38
C CYS A 112 -6.95 9.56 -12.16
N ALA A 113 -6.00 10.43 -11.80
CA ALA A 113 -6.27 11.86 -11.60
C ALA A 113 -6.71 12.54 -12.90
N LEU A 114 -6.06 12.25 -14.03
CA LEU A 114 -6.44 12.77 -15.34
C LEU A 114 -7.85 12.31 -15.76
N ALA A 115 -8.24 11.08 -15.40
CA ALA A 115 -9.56 10.52 -15.73
C ALA A 115 -10.67 11.05 -14.81
N ILE A 116 -10.38 11.32 -13.54
CA ILE A 116 -11.40 11.55 -12.51
C ILE A 116 -11.50 13.03 -12.10
N LEU A 117 -10.39 13.78 -12.13
CA LEU A 117 -10.33 15.16 -11.65
C LEU A 117 -10.40 16.16 -12.81
N PRO A 118 -11.48 16.95 -12.95
CA PRO A 118 -11.61 17.93 -14.05
C PRO A 118 -10.53 19.03 -14.04
N SER A 119 -9.96 19.31 -12.86
CA SER A 119 -8.89 20.30 -12.69
C SER A 119 -7.51 19.80 -13.09
N GLU A 120 -7.36 18.49 -13.30
CA GLU A 120 -6.06 17.90 -13.65
C GLU A 120 -5.81 18.04 -15.15
N ARG A 121 -4.60 18.48 -15.52
CA ARG A 121 -4.23 18.68 -16.91
C ARG A 121 -3.08 17.75 -17.34
N LEU A 122 -3.16 17.27 -18.55
CA LEU A 122 -2.07 16.53 -19.19
C LEU A 122 -0.96 17.51 -19.56
N THR A 123 0.23 17.32 -19.02
CA THR A 123 1.42 18.09 -19.37
C THR A 123 2.43 17.17 -20.09
N GLY A 124 3.31 17.74 -20.93
CA GLY A 124 4.33 16.95 -21.62
C GLY A 124 5.16 16.09 -20.65
N ARG A 125 5.50 16.62 -19.47
CA ARG A 125 6.21 15.85 -18.43
C ARG A 125 5.42 14.64 -17.93
N LYS A 126 4.11 14.77 -17.72
CA LYS A 126 3.24 13.65 -17.32
C LYS A 126 3.16 12.60 -18.42
N VAL A 127 3.07 13.01 -19.69
CA VAL A 127 3.08 12.10 -20.85
C VAL A 127 4.37 11.29 -20.89
N VAL A 128 5.52 11.96 -20.79
CA VAL A 128 6.84 11.28 -20.77
C VAL A 128 6.95 10.34 -19.58
N ALA A 129 6.52 10.77 -18.39
CA ALA A 129 6.58 9.93 -17.19
C ALA A 129 5.68 8.68 -17.29
N VAL A 130 4.47 8.83 -17.83
CA VAL A 130 3.55 7.70 -18.06
C VAL A 130 4.11 6.73 -19.09
N ALA A 131 4.65 7.25 -20.22
CA ALA A 131 5.27 6.43 -21.24
C ALA A 131 6.49 5.65 -20.73
N LEU A 132 7.38 6.33 -19.99
CA LEU A 132 8.53 5.67 -19.33
C LEU A 132 8.07 4.62 -18.34
N GLY A 133 7.05 4.93 -17.53
CA GLY A 133 6.51 3.97 -16.57
C GLY A 133 5.96 2.72 -17.23
N PHE A 134 5.23 2.88 -18.34
CA PHE A 134 4.74 1.76 -19.14
C PHE A 134 5.90 0.92 -19.71
N VAL A 135 6.91 1.57 -20.31
CA VAL A 135 8.12 0.89 -20.79
C VAL A 135 8.79 0.10 -19.64
N GLY A 136 8.96 0.72 -18.47
CA GLY A 136 9.55 0.05 -17.32
C GLY A 136 8.76 -1.19 -16.86
N VAL A 137 7.43 -1.12 -16.83
CA VAL A 137 6.56 -2.27 -16.52
C VAL A 137 6.72 -3.39 -17.54
N VAL A 138 6.76 -3.07 -18.83
CA VAL A 138 6.97 -4.05 -19.90
C VAL A 138 8.35 -4.70 -19.80
N VAL A 139 9.40 -3.92 -19.48
CA VAL A 139 10.76 -4.45 -19.26
C VAL A 139 10.80 -5.39 -18.07
N ILE A 140 10.13 -5.07 -16.97
CA ILE A 140 10.04 -5.96 -15.77
C ILE A 140 9.30 -7.25 -16.12
N ALA A 141 8.20 -7.16 -16.85
CA ALA A 141 7.37 -8.31 -17.20
C ALA A 141 8.06 -9.30 -18.15
N GLU A 142 9.10 -8.87 -18.84
CA GLU A 142 9.90 -9.69 -19.81
C GLU A 142 9.02 -10.55 -20.74
N PRO A 143 8.05 -10.00 -21.48
CA PRO A 143 7.14 -10.80 -22.30
C PRO A 143 7.84 -11.58 -23.42
N TRP A 144 9.07 -11.20 -23.77
CA TRP A 144 9.93 -11.87 -24.73
C TRP A 144 10.69 -13.06 -24.15
N ASN A 145 10.75 -13.22 -22.82
CA ASN A 145 11.46 -14.31 -22.17
C ASN A 145 10.46 -15.42 -21.79
N ILE A 146 10.50 -16.56 -22.47
CA ILE A 146 9.56 -17.66 -22.27
C ILE A 146 9.89 -18.46 -20.99
N THR A 147 11.18 -18.50 -20.61
CA THR A 147 11.70 -19.38 -19.54
C THR A 147 12.23 -18.59 -18.38
N GLY A 148 11.84 -17.91 -17.62
CA GLY A 148 12.46 -17.16 -16.50
C GLY A 148 11.84 -15.79 -16.28
N ARG A 149 10.76 -15.50 -17.03
CA ARG A 149 9.96 -14.31 -16.78
C ARG A 149 9.23 -14.43 -15.44
N PRO A 150 8.93 -13.29 -14.80
CA PRO A 150 8.00 -13.26 -13.67
C PRO A 150 6.66 -13.90 -14.05
N ASP A 151 6.01 -14.55 -13.08
CA ASP A 151 4.65 -15.05 -13.30
C ASP A 151 3.72 -13.90 -13.71
N PRO A 152 3.06 -13.97 -14.89
CA PRO A 152 2.28 -12.87 -15.42
C PRO A 152 1.07 -12.52 -14.56
N LEU A 153 0.42 -13.53 -13.94
CA LEU A 153 -0.73 -13.33 -13.06
C LEU A 153 -0.29 -12.64 -11.77
N GLY A 154 0.79 -13.12 -11.15
CA GLY A 154 1.32 -12.51 -9.93
C GLY A 154 1.73 -11.06 -10.15
N PHE A 155 2.46 -10.78 -11.23
CA PHE A 155 2.87 -9.42 -11.55
C PHE A 155 1.68 -8.51 -11.91
N LEU A 156 0.69 -9.02 -12.65
CA LEU A 156 -0.55 -8.29 -12.93
C LEU A 156 -1.29 -7.92 -11.65
N LEU A 157 -1.42 -8.84 -10.69
CA LEU A 157 -2.07 -8.58 -9.40
C LEU A 157 -1.36 -7.47 -8.63
N VAL A 158 -0.03 -7.44 -8.65
CA VAL A 158 0.79 -6.38 -8.03
C VAL A 158 0.54 -5.02 -8.71
N VAL A 159 0.53 -4.97 -10.04
CA VAL A 159 0.27 -3.72 -10.79
C VAL A 159 -1.18 -3.23 -10.56
N LEU A 160 -2.15 -4.14 -10.51
CA LEU A 160 -3.54 -3.79 -10.18
C LEU A 160 -3.67 -3.28 -8.74
N ALA A 161 -2.93 -3.85 -7.79
CA ALA A 161 -2.86 -3.37 -6.41
C ALA A 161 -2.32 -1.93 -6.35
N ALA A 162 -1.23 -1.65 -7.06
CA ALA A 162 -0.67 -0.31 -7.19
C ALA A 162 -1.64 0.68 -7.85
N THR A 163 -2.36 0.23 -8.89
CA THR A 163 -3.40 1.02 -9.57
C THR A 163 -4.58 1.33 -8.64
N SER A 164 -4.96 0.37 -7.80
CA SER A 164 -6.00 0.57 -6.78
C SER A 164 -5.65 1.72 -5.82
N TYR A 165 -4.39 1.82 -5.38
CA TYR A 165 -3.94 2.99 -4.61
C TYR A 165 -4.13 4.29 -5.39
N GLY A 166 -3.80 4.31 -6.68
CA GLY A 166 -4.00 5.48 -7.54
C GLY A 166 -5.46 5.94 -7.59
N LEU A 167 -6.38 5.00 -7.76
CA LEU A 167 -7.82 5.25 -7.70
C LEU A 167 -8.26 5.77 -6.34
N GLY A 168 -7.84 5.10 -5.27
CA GLY A 168 -8.21 5.45 -3.91
C GLY A 168 -7.74 6.85 -3.49
N TRP A 169 -6.48 7.21 -3.78
CA TRP A 169 -5.96 8.55 -3.48
C TRP A 169 -6.67 9.63 -4.29
N THR A 170 -6.96 9.36 -5.56
CA THR A 170 -7.69 10.29 -6.43
C THR A 170 -9.13 10.48 -5.96
N TYR A 171 -9.81 9.38 -5.63
CA TYR A 171 -11.16 9.41 -5.07
C TYR A 171 -11.20 10.17 -3.74
N ASN A 172 -10.28 9.90 -2.82
CA ASN A 172 -10.14 10.64 -1.56
C ASN A 172 -9.99 12.14 -1.78
N ARG A 173 -9.12 12.53 -2.71
CA ARG A 173 -8.92 13.93 -3.07
C ARG A 173 -10.20 14.60 -3.59
N ARG A 174 -11.02 13.85 -4.34
CA ARG A 174 -12.27 14.37 -4.91
C ARG A 174 -13.40 14.49 -3.89
N THR A 175 -13.49 13.54 -2.93
CA THR A 175 -14.70 13.37 -2.12
C THR A 175 -14.52 13.69 -0.65
N LEU A 176 -13.31 13.54 -0.11
CA LEU A 176 -13.01 13.73 1.31
C LEU A 176 -12.15 14.98 1.58
N ALA A 177 -11.69 15.72 0.55
CA ALA A 177 -11.05 17.00 0.73
C ALA A 177 -12.02 17.97 1.39
N GLY A 178 -11.55 18.71 2.42
CA GLY A 178 -12.38 19.66 3.17
C GLY A 178 -13.32 19.05 4.22
N THR A 179 -13.29 17.73 4.41
CA THR A 179 -14.00 17.08 5.52
C THR A 179 -13.14 17.09 6.79
N ASP A 180 -13.79 16.98 7.97
CA ASP A 180 -13.12 16.94 9.28
C ASP A 180 -12.48 15.54 9.56
N LEU A 181 -11.62 15.11 8.64
CA LEU A 181 -10.85 13.87 8.73
C LEU A 181 -9.36 14.17 8.99
N GLY A 182 -9.09 15.07 9.95
CA GLY A 182 -7.73 15.43 10.32
C GLY A 182 -6.98 14.34 11.07
N GLY A 183 -5.67 14.29 10.90
CA GLY A 183 -4.78 13.42 11.68
C GLY A 183 -5.05 11.94 11.55
N LEU A 184 -5.05 11.25 12.69
CA LEU A 184 -5.29 9.81 12.76
C LEU A 184 -6.75 9.41 12.48
N ALA A 185 -7.70 10.36 12.40
CA ALA A 185 -9.11 10.04 12.15
C ALA A 185 -9.32 9.38 10.78
N GLN A 186 -8.65 9.89 9.74
CA GLN A 186 -8.78 9.35 8.39
C GLN A 186 -8.25 7.92 8.27
N PRO A 187 -7.00 7.59 8.63
CA PRO A 187 -6.52 6.23 8.53
C PRO A 187 -7.27 5.26 9.46
N THR A 188 -7.71 5.71 10.65
CA THR A 188 -8.53 4.91 11.55
C THR A 188 -9.88 4.58 10.91
N ALA A 189 -10.56 5.56 10.33
CA ALA A 189 -11.84 5.34 9.64
C ALA A 189 -11.69 4.40 8.44
N LEU A 190 -10.63 4.57 7.64
CA LEU A 190 -10.33 3.69 6.50
C LEU A 190 -10.13 2.24 6.93
N LEU A 191 -9.34 1.99 7.99
CA LEU A 191 -9.08 0.63 8.46
C LEU A 191 -10.28 0.00 9.17
N LEU A 192 -11.09 0.78 9.86
CA LEU A 192 -12.38 0.29 10.39
C LEU A 192 -13.34 -0.12 9.27
N ALA A 193 -13.48 0.71 8.24
CA ALA A 193 -14.27 0.36 7.07
C ALA A 193 -13.70 -0.86 6.34
N GLY A 194 -12.37 -0.95 6.22
CA GLY A 194 -11.67 -2.12 5.67
C GLY A 194 -11.93 -3.39 6.46
N THR A 195 -11.98 -3.30 7.78
CA THR A 195 -12.34 -4.43 8.65
C THR A 195 -13.77 -4.92 8.34
N VAL A 196 -14.72 -3.99 8.22
CA VAL A 196 -16.12 -4.35 7.87
C VAL A 196 -16.20 -4.97 6.47
N LEU A 197 -15.39 -4.55 5.53
CA LEU A 197 -15.36 -5.08 4.16
C LEU A 197 -14.67 -6.44 4.07
N ILE A 198 -13.56 -6.66 4.81
CA ILE A 198 -12.78 -7.89 4.67
C ILE A 198 -13.37 -9.07 5.46
N LEU A 199 -14.04 -8.83 6.59
CA LEU A 199 -14.60 -9.90 7.41
C LEU A 199 -15.61 -10.79 6.66
N PRO A 200 -16.58 -10.25 5.88
CA PRO A 200 -17.45 -11.09 5.04
C PRO A 200 -16.67 -11.91 4.01
N VAL A 201 -15.62 -11.33 3.41
CA VAL A 201 -14.76 -12.05 2.43
C VAL A 201 -14.06 -13.21 3.11
N ALA A 202 -13.50 -12.99 4.31
CA ALA A 202 -12.88 -14.03 5.10
C ALA A 202 -13.86 -15.14 5.52
N LEU A 203 -15.08 -14.75 5.88
CA LEU A 203 -16.14 -15.71 6.22
C LEU A 203 -16.54 -16.56 5.01
N VAL A 204 -16.80 -15.93 3.86
CA VAL A 204 -17.15 -16.65 2.62
C VAL A 204 -16.01 -17.58 2.20
N TRP A 205 -14.77 -17.08 2.22
CA TRP A 205 -13.58 -17.90 1.93
C TRP A 205 -13.50 -19.13 2.84
N TRP A 206 -13.76 -18.97 4.13
CA TRP A 206 -13.75 -20.09 5.09
C TRP A 206 -14.90 -21.06 4.84
N LEU A 207 -16.12 -20.57 4.65
CA LEU A 207 -17.30 -21.41 4.40
C LEU A 207 -17.18 -22.23 3.12
N LEU A 208 -16.64 -21.66 2.05
CA LEU A 208 -16.41 -22.37 0.79
C LEU A 208 -15.33 -23.45 0.88
N GLY A 209 -14.43 -23.35 1.87
CA GLY A 209 -13.37 -24.34 2.12
C GLY A 209 -13.56 -25.12 3.40
N ALA A 210 -14.77 -25.15 3.98
CA ALA A 210 -15.02 -25.76 5.29
C ALA A 210 -14.74 -27.28 5.34
N GLY A 211 -14.72 -27.99 4.19
CA GLY A 211 -14.31 -29.39 4.13
C GLY A 211 -12.82 -29.61 4.42
N ASP A 212 -11.98 -28.63 4.08
CA ASP A 212 -10.52 -28.73 4.18
C ASP A 212 -9.92 -27.84 5.29
N ARG A 213 -10.74 -27.00 5.93
CA ARG A 213 -10.31 -25.98 6.90
C ARG A 213 -11.07 -26.12 8.21
N ALA A 214 -10.37 -26.50 9.27
CA ALA A 214 -10.99 -26.71 10.58
C ALA A 214 -11.64 -25.44 11.17
N ALA A 215 -11.05 -24.26 10.94
CA ALA A 215 -11.58 -22.96 11.40
C ALA A 215 -10.97 -21.80 10.57
N PRO A 216 -11.61 -20.62 10.50
CA PRO A 216 -11.06 -19.47 9.77
C PRO A 216 -9.74 -18.95 10.34
N TRP A 217 -9.44 -19.29 11.59
CA TRP A 217 -8.18 -18.97 12.28
C TRP A 217 -7.24 -20.17 12.38
N SER A 218 -7.60 -21.34 11.83
CA SER A 218 -6.68 -22.47 11.83
C SER A 218 -5.44 -22.11 11.03
N LEU A 219 -4.34 -22.04 11.76
CA LEU A 219 -3.01 -21.85 11.23
C LEU A 219 -2.52 -23.25 10.85
N GLY A 220 -2.63 -23.58 9.62
CA GLY A 220 -2.16 -24.84 9.07
C GLY A 220 -1.53 -24.60 7.71
N ALA A 221 -0.53 -25.38 7.39
CA ALA A 221 0.21 -25.27 6.17
C ALA A 221 -0.71 -25.07 4.97
N ARG A 222 -0.54 -23.97 4.27
CA ARG A 222 -1.11 -23.79 2.93
C ARG A 222 -0.62 -24.96 2.08
N ALA A 223 -1.50 -25.56 1.28
CA ALA A 223 -1.07 -26.54 0.29
C ALA A 223 0.07 -25.92 -0.57
N GLY A 224 1.28 -26.49 -0.49
CA GLY A 224 2.48 -25.95 -1.10
C GLY A 224 3.26 -24.94 -0.25
N ALA A 225 3.01 -24.87 1.06
CA ALA A 225 3.90 -24.19 2.01
C ALA A 225 5.30 -24.81 1.96
N SER A 226 6.32 -23.98 2.12
CA SER A 226 7.71 -24.43 2.02
C SER A 226 8.25 -25.02 3.32
N ASP A 227 7.52 -24.88 4.43
CA ASP A 227 7.99 -25.18 5.80
C ASP A 227 9.35 -24.52 6.11
N ALA A 228 9.65 -23.40 5.43
CA ALA A 228 10.92 -22.70 5.57
C ALA A 228 11.04 -21.98 6.92
N TYR A 229 9.90 -21.60 7.51
CA TYR A 229 9.85 -20.86 8.75
C TYR A 229 8.99 -21.57 9.79
N PRO A 230 9.34 -21.48 11.08
CA PRO A 230 8.45 -21.96 12.13
C PRO A 230 7.20 -21.07 12.23
N LEU A 231 6.04 -21.67 12.48
CA LEU A 231 4.72 -21.01 12.53
C LEU A 231 4.71 -19.70 13.34
N TRP A 232 5.41 -19.66 14.49
CA TRP A 232 5.49 -18.43 15.31
C TRP A 232 6.14 -17.26 14.58
N LEU A 233 7.06 -17.52 13.64
CA LEU A 233 7.72 -16.48 12.85
C LEU A 233 6.76 -15.93 11.80
N SER A 234 6.05 -16.79 11.08
CA SER A 234 5.03 -16.39 10.09
C SER A 234 3.92 -15.57 10.75
N VAL A 235 3.39 -16.04 11.88
CA VAL A 235 2.37 -15.31 12.64
C VAL A 235 2.92 -14.00 13.20
N GLY A 236 4.13 -14.03 13.78
CA GLY A 236 4.82 -12.86 14.30
C GLY A 236 5.05 -11.79 13.23
N ALA A 237 5.45 -12.21 12.02
CA ALA A 237 5.61 -11.32 10.87
C ALA A 237 4.31 -10.58 10.53
N ILE A 238 3.17 -11.28 10.53
CA ILE A 238 1.88 -10.67 10.21
C ILE A 238 1.36 -9.80 11.36
N VAL A 239 1.62 -10.14 12.61
CA VAL A 239 1.33 -9.26 13.76
C VAL A 239 2.14 -7.96 13.65
N VAL A 240 3.45 -8.05 13.39
CA VAL A 240 4.31 -6.87 13.17
C VAL A 240 3.81 -6.06 11.96
N LEU A 241 3.44 -6.72 10.86
CA LEU A 241 2.88 -6.07 9.67
C LEU A 241 1.59 -5.30 9.97
N GLY A 242 0.68 -5.86 10.76
CA GLY A 242 -0.57 -5.20 11.15
C GLY A 242 -0.34 -4.04 12.11
N VAL A 243 0.36 -4.30 13.21
CA VAL A 243 0.55 -3.31 14.30
C VAL A 243 1.53 -2.22 13.88
N VAL A 244 2.75 -2.61 13.48
CA VAL A 244 3.83 -1.65 13.17
C VAL A 244 3.76 -1.25 11.70
N GLY A 245 3.73 -2.23 10.79
CA GLY A 245 3.76 -2.04 9.33
C GLY A 245 2.60 -1.21 8.79
N THR A 246 1.47 -1.21 9.49
CA THR A 246 0.29 -0.45 9.10
C THR A 246 -0.14 0.53 10.18
N GLY A 247 -0.42 0.09 11.41
CA GLY A 247 -0.93 0.95 12.48
C GLY A 247 0.03 2.09 12.86
N VAL A 248 1.23 1.75 13.35
CA VAL A 248 2.23 2.75 13.78
C VAL A 248 2.77 3.55 12.60
N ALA A 249 2.94 2.91 11.44
CA ALA A 249 3.43 3.57 10.23
C ALA A 249 2.57 4.78 9.83
N TYR A 250 1.25 4.71 9.95
CA TYR A 250 0.37 5.85 9.69
C TYR A 250 0.58 7.02 10.65
N VAL A 251 0.96 6.75 11.91
CA VAL A 251 1.34 7.83 12.86
C VAL A 251 2.60 8.55 12.36
N PHE A 252 3.61 7.79 11.94
CA PHE A 252 4.84 8.36 11.41
C PHE A 252 4.59 9.13 10.12
N GLN A 253 3.79 8.59 9.21
CA GLN A 253 3.39 9.30 7.99
C GLN A 253 2.71 10.63 8.31
N TYR A 254 1.76 10.64 9.24
CA TYR A 254 1.07 11.85 9.66
C TYR A 254 2.02 12.89 10.27
N ASP A 255 2.93 12.45 11.15
CA ASP A 255 3.92 13.33 11.76
C ASP A 255 4.87 13.93 10.74
N VAL A 256 5.34 13.13 9.75
CA VAL A 256 6.19 13.59 8.66
C VAL A 256 5.46 14.61 7.78
N VAL A 257 4.22 14.30 7.39
CA VAL A 257 3.40 15.21 6.58
C VAL A 257 3.12 16.52 7.31
N ARG A 258 2.86 16.47 8.62
CA ARG A 258 2.64 17.66 9.45
C ARG A 258 3.89 18.51 9.61
N ALA A 259 5.07 17.91 9.74
CA ALA A 259 6.32 18.61 9.99
C ALA A 259 6.99 19.14 8.71
N ALA A 260 6.96 18.36 7.62
CA ALA A 260 7.70 18.63 6.38
C ALA A 260 6.80 18.82 5.15
N GLY A 261 5.49 18.70 5.31
CA GLY A 261 4.52 18.88 4.23
C GLY A 261 4.24 17.58 3.44
N THR A 262 3.13 17.62 2.70
CA THR A 262 2.64 16.47 1.92
C THR A 262 3.60 16.01 0.83
N VAL A 263 4.33 16.96 0.22
CA VAL A 263 5.30 16.65 -0.86
C VAL A 263 6.42 15.76 -0.32
N VAL A 264 7.03 16.17 0.81
CA VAL A 264 8.10 15.39 1.45
C VAL A 264 7.55 14.04 1.93
N GLY A 265 6.38 14.05 2.60
CA GLY A 265 5.75 12.81 3.08
C GLY A 265 5.47 11.80 1.97
N SER A 266 5.11 12.25 0.76
CA SER A 266 4.86 11.36 -0.38
C SER A 266 6.13 10.76 -0.99
N THR A 267 7.30 11.37 -0.81
CA THR A 267 8.56 10.84 -1.37
C THR A 267 9.02 9.54 -0.71
N VAL A 268 8.46 9.19 0.44
CA VAL A 268 8.72 7.88 1.07
C VAL A 268 8.39 6.71 0.13
N THR A 269 7.39 6.88 -0.74
CA THR A 269 6.98 5.84 -1.70
C THR A 269 8.09 5.45 -2.69
N TYR A 270 9.10 6.31 -2.90
CA TYR A 270 10.26 5.97 -3.74
C TYR A 270 11.30 5.13 -3.02
N LEU A 271 11.36 5.21 -1.68
CA LEU A 271 12.28 4.41 -0.89
C LEU A 271 11.73 3.00 -0.60
N ILE A 272 10.41 2.83 -0.59
CA ILE A 272 9.75 1.55 -0.34
C ILE A 272 10.30 0.44 -1.25
N PRO A 273 10.30 0.58 -2.60
CA PRO A 273 10.81 -0.46 -3.48
C PRO A 273 12.30 -0.71 -3.31
N VAL A 274 13.09 0.33 -2.99
CA VAL A 274 14.53 0.18 -2.73
C VAL A 274 14.74 -0.71 -1.51
N VAL A 275 14.04 -0.43 -0.41
CA VAL A 275 14.12 -1.24 0.82
C VAL A 275 13.63 -2.66 0.56
N SER A 276 12.50 -2.82 -0.16
CA SER A 276 11.95 -4.14 -0.51
C SER A 276 12.94 -4.98 -1.33
N VAL A 277 13.60 -4.39 -2.34
CA VAL A 277 14.62 -5.07 -3.14
C VAL A 277 15.81 -5.48 -2.28
N VAL A 278 16.33 -4.57 -1.45
CA VAL A 278 17.44 -4.87 -0.56
C VAL A 278 17.09 -6.02 0.39
N LEU A 279 15.93 -5.97 1.03
CA LEU A 279 15.50 -7.03 1.96
C LEU A 279 15.21 -8.35 1.23
N GLY A 280 14.55 -8.33 0.08
CA GLY A 280 14.26 -9.53 -0.72
C GLY A 280 15.56 -10.23 -1.15
N VAL A 281 16.53 -9.47 -1.65
CA VAL A 281 17.80 -10.04 -2.11
C VAL A 281 18.66 -10.50 -0.93
N PHE A 282 18.89 -9.67 0.08
CA PHE A 282 19.86 -9.97 1.14
C PHE A 282 19.30 -10.80 2.29
N VAL A 283 18.00 -10.75 2.56
CA VAL A 283 17.38 -11.49 3.68
C VAL A 283 16.73 -12.78 3.19
N LEU A 284 15.97 -12.71 2.07
CA LEU A 284 15.27 -13.87 1.52
C LEU A 284 16.08 -14.62 0.44
N GLY A 285 17.25 -14.10 0.03
CA GLY A 285 18.05 -14.72 -1.03
C GLY A 285 17.40 -14.68 -2.41
N GLU A 286 16.45 -13.75 -2.63
CA GLU A 286 15.76 -13.60 -3.91
C GLU A 286 16.72 -13.16 -5.02
N ARG A 287 16.51 -13.67 -6.23
CA ARG A 287 17.32 -13.31 -7.40
C ARG A 287 16.49 -12.47 -8.36
N LEU A 288 17.01 -11.30 -8.69
CA LEU A 288 16.43 -10.40 -9.70
C LEU A 288 17.27 -10.47 -10.98
N GLY A 289 16.60 -10.61 -12.11
CA GLY A 289 17.23 -10.52 -13.43
C GLY A 289 17.65 -9.09 -13.78
N ALA A 290 18.58 -8.95 -14.71
CA ALA A 290 19.04 -7.64 -15.19
C ALA A 290 17.90 -6.79 -15.78
N ALA A 291 16.95 -7.40 -16.50
CA ALA A 291 15.80 -6.70 -17.04
C ALA A 291 14.89 -6.16 -15.93
N GLN A 292 14.67 -6.92 -14.85
CA GLN A 292 13.87 -6.48 -13.71
C GLN A 292 14.51 -5.27 -13.01
N LEU A 293 15.83 -5.27 -12.82
CA LEU A 293 16.57 -4.14 -12.25
C LEU A 293 16.56 -2.91 -13.20
N LEU A 294 16.73 -3.12 -14.50
CA LEU A 294 16.64 -2.04 -15.49
C LEU A 294 15.23 -1.43 -15.53
N GLY A 295 14.21 -2.27 -15.63
CA GLY A 295 12.82 -1.83 -15.61
C GLY A 295 12.46 -1.11 -14.31
N PHE A 296 12.98 -1.57 -13.17
CA PHE A 296 12.84 -0.88 -11.87
C PHE A 296 13.47 0.52 -11.90
N ALA A 297 14.68 0.68 -12.43
CA ALA A 297 15.31 1.99 -12.57
C ALA A 297 14.47 2.92 -13.46
N ILE A 298 13.92 2.42 -14.56
CA ILE A 298 13.03 3.18 -15.45
C ILE A 298 11.76 3.64 -14.73
N VAL A 299 11.10 2.73 -13.97
CA VAL A 299 9.88 3.06 -13.19
C VAL A 299 10.21 4.10 -12.13
N LEU A 300 11.34 4.00 -11.42
CA LEU A 300 11.74 5.01 -10.44
C LEU A 300 11.95 6.39 -11.08
N VAL A 301 12.62 6.46 -12.24
CA VAL A 301 12.79 7.72 -12.97
C VAL A 301 11.43 8.28 -13.37
N ALA A 302 10.52 7.45 -13.90
CA ALA A 302 9.16 7.85 -14.25
C ALA A 302 8.39 8.40 -13.04
N ALA A 303 8.47 7.73 -11.90
CA ALA A 303 7.82 8.14 -10.66
C ALA A 303 8.36 9.50 -10.14
N VAL A 304 9.67 9.71 -10.19
CA VAL A 304 10.29 11.00 -9.84
C VAL A 304 9.86 12.12 -10.80
N LEU A 305 9.80 11.84 -12.11
CA LEU A 305 9.32 12.82 -13.10
C LEU A 305 7.88 13.25 -12.86
N VAL A 306 7.01 12.30 -12.51
CA VAL A 306 5.61 12.58 -12.13
C VAL A 306 5.53 13.51 -10.92
N SER A 307 6.30 13.24 -9.87
CA SER A 307 6.23 14.00 -8.62
C SER A 307 6.71 15.44 -8.75
N ARG A 308 7.64 15.69 -9.68
CA ARG A 308 8.17 17.03 -9.95
C ARG A 308 7.34 17.83 -10.96
N ALA A 309 6.26 17.26 -11.51
CA ALA A 309 5.39 17.98 -12.41
C ALA A 309 4.68 19.14 -11.68
N PRO A 310 4.60 20.36 -12.25
CA PRO A 310 3.89 21.46 -11.64
C PRO A 310 2.45 21.06 -11.33
N ARG A 311 1.98 21.31 -10.11
CA ARG A 311 0.58 21.17 -9.76
C ARG A 311 -0.18 22.31 -10.40
N THR A 312 -1.28 22.04 -11.09
CA THR A 312 -2.21 23.08 -11.50
C THR A 312 -2.74 23.76 -10.21
N PRO A 313 -2.62 25.10 -10.06
CA PRO A 313 -3.21 25.78 -8.91
C PRO A 313 -4.69 25.43 -8.84
N VAL A 314 -5.16 25.01 -7.68
CA VAL A 314 -6.60 24.93 -7.42
C VAL A 314 -7.10 26.37 -7.53
N ALA A 315 -7.97 26.63 -8.52
CA ALA A 315 -8.65 27.91 -8.59
C ALA A 315 -9.38 28.08 -7.24
N THR A 316 -8.93 29.06 -6.45
CA THR A 316 -9.67 29.50 -5.27
C THR A 316 -11.00 30.01 -5.80
N GLU A 317 -12.08 29.33 -5.45
CA GLU A 317 -13.43 29.81 -5.70
C GLU A 317 -13.52 31.24 -5.16
N PRO A 318 -13.99 32.24 -5.94
CA PRO A 318 -14.15 33.60 -5.42
C PRO A 318 -15.08 33.52 -4.20
N ALA A 319 -14.67 34.17 -3.12
CA ALA A 319 -15.48 34.27 -1.91
C ALA A 319 -16.88 34.72 -2.30
N PRO A 320 -17.95 34.10 -1.77
CA PRO A 320 -19.31 34.59 -2.05
C PRO A 320 -19.40 36.06 -1.63
N GLY A 321 -19.73 36.89 -2.58
CA GLY A 321 -19.90 38.34 -2.37
C GLY A 321 -20.78 38.59 -1.17
N ARG A 322 -20.33 39.58 -0.38
CA ARG A 322 -21.06 40.12 0.79
C ARG A 322 -22.41 40.69 0.38
#